data_b5b14942882d75cb2eb02aa324da6e92
#
_entry.id   b5b14942882d75cb2eb02aa324da6e92
#
_cell.length_a   1.000
_cell.length_b   1.000
_cell.length_c   1.000
_cell.angle_alpha   90.00
_cell.angle_beta   90.00
_cell.angle_gamma   90.00
#
_symmetry.space_group_name_H-M   'P 1'
#
loop_
_entity.id
_entity.type
_entity.pdbx_description
1 polymer ?
#
loop_
_entity_poly.entity_id
_entity_poly.type
_entity_poly.pdbx_seq_one_letter_code
_entity_poly.pdbx_strand_id
1 'polypeptide(L)'
;AGVSGDVRRFADLMDKLGDTMAETYAGRTGRSKQEITAMMEAETWMDGNECKANGFADEVIPAITAMARIESKRIGDFSNMPEKIKSMISQKTGSGEQERLNGIRELFGTFNGRYNDLAISCLADSECSVENARERLLLAMGKESTPTNKTTPANLYYAYTDNGNITGDAMRQGLNARLGHERAERGNPYAMMSLFDMAQASLTHRGISTGSYGTRSQIVNAAFNHSSSDFTDILAGGAEKSVLAGWEHSGETFRQWTKKGSLSNFREARRVGLNGFSTLNKVPEGAEYKYITTSDRGEPIALATYGNIFSITRQAIINDDLDQLSTVPMAMGRAASRTVGNLVNLVLTGNVKLSDGIALFDKKHSNLIEAGLTTPGLSAARHLMRTQKDKNGEVLNIAPKFLLVPAALEDRALQMINSTAPFGADKNSGIFNPYHKLLDIIVDPRLDDISEKQWYMLSAQGTDTIEVAYLDGNDEPYLEQQEGFIVD
;
A
#
# COMPACT_ATOMS: atom_id res chain seq x y z
N ALA A 1 -29.51 21.57 -21.54
CA ALA A 1 -28.65 22.09 -22.63
C ALA A 1 -27.19 21.64 -22.56
N GLY A 2 -26.71 21.04 -21.44
CA GLY A 2 -25.34 20.60 -21.27
C GLY A 2 -24.97 19.22 -21.89
N VAL A 3 -25.90 18.28 -21.86
CA VAL A 3 -25.66 16.88 -22.21
C VAL A 3 -25.36 16.64 -23.70
N SER A 4 -25.96 17.41 -24.61
CA SER A 4 -25.76 17.27 -26.07
C SER A 4 -24.36 17.72 -26.54
N GLY A 5 -23.76 18.70 -25.87
CA GLY A 5 -22.42 19.19 -26.19
C GLY A 5 -21.31 18.22 -25.76
N ASP A 6 -21.52 17.57 -24.63
CA ASP A 6 -20.53 16.63 -24.10
C ASP A 6 -20.51 15.29 -24.88
N VAL A 7 -21.68 14.85 -25.34
CA VAL A 7 -21.79 13.66 -26.22
C VAL A 7 -21.08 13.89 -27.57
N ARG A 8 -21.24 15.08 -28.16
CA ARG A 8 -20.53 15.43 -29.42
C ARG A 8 -19.02 15.49 -29.22
N ARG A 9 -18.55 16.11 -28.13
CA ARG A 9 -17.11 16.13 -27.80
C ARG A 9 -16.54 14.76 -27.59
N PHE A 10 -17.32 13.86 -26.99
CA PHE A 10 -16.91 12.47 -26.78
C PHE A 10 -16.87 11.72 -28.11
N ALA A 11 -17.82 11.91 -29.01
CA ALA A 11 -17.80 11.33 -30.36
C ALA A 11 -16.58 11.84 -31.16
N ASP A 12 -16.33 13.17 -31.17
CA ASP A 12 -15.16 13.77 -31.82
C ASP A 12 -13.84 13.24 -31.26
N LEU A 13 -13.79 12.92 -29.96
CA LEU A 13 -12.60 12.32 -29.31
C LEU A 13 -12.41 10.86 -29.78
N MET A 14 -13.51 10.09 -29.87
CA MET A 14 -13.47 8.70 -30.34
C MET A 14 -13.05 8.63 -31.81
N ASP A 15 -13.53 9.53 -32.64
CA ASP A 15 -13.12 9.62 -34.05
C ASP A 15 -11.62 9.93 -34.17
N LYS A 16 -11.11 10.88 -33.38
CA LYS A 16 -9.67 11.18 -33.34
C LYS A 16 -8.82 9.99 -32.86
N LEU A 17 -9.29 9.25 -31.87
CA LEU A 17 -8.60 8.04 -31.40
C LEU A 17 -8.60 6.96 -32.48
N GLY A 18 -9.73 6.73 -33.15
CA GLY A 18 -9.83 5.82 -34.29
C GLY A 18 -8.87 6.19 -35.42
N ASP A 19 -8.80 7.45 -35.76
CA ASP A 19 -7.89 8.01 -36.76
C ASP A 19 -6.41 7.80 -36.40
N THR A 20 -6.04 8.02 -35.15
CA THR A 20 -4.66 7.82 -34.66
C THR A 20 -4.28 6.35 -34.68
N MET A 21 -5.21 5.45 -34.31
CA MET A 21 -5.00 4.01 -34.37
C MET A 21 -4.83 3.54 -35.83
N ALA A 22 -5.68 4.01 -36.75
CA ALA A 22 -5.59 3.69 -38.15
C ALA A 22 -4.25 4.16 -38.78
N GLU A 23 -3.76 5.33 -38.39
CA GLU A 23 -2.45 5.86 -38.80
C GLU A 23 -1.29 4.99 -38.28
N THR A 24 -1.35 4.57 -37.03
CA THR A 24 -0.35 3.69 -36.40
C THR A 24 -0.29 2.33 -37.11
N TYR A 25 -1.44 1.72 -37.40
CA TYR A 25 -1.50 0.46 -38.14
C TYR A 25 -1.08 0.63 -39.59
N ALA A 26 -1.42 1.73 -40.26
CA ALA A 26 -0.97 2.00 -41.64
C ALA A 26 0.56 2.11 -41.69
N GLY A 27 1.17 2.82 -40.75
CA GLY A 27 2.63 2.94 -40.62
C GLY A 27 3.31 1.58 -40.38
N ARG A 28 2.68 0.67 -39.63
CA ARG A 28 3.21 -0.65 -39.31
C ARG A 28 3.06 -1.64 -40.48
N THR A 29 1.91 -1.65 -41.14
CA THR A 29 1.56 -2.65 -42.20
C THR A 29 1.96 -2.23 -43.58
N GLY A 30 2.28 -0.95 -43.80
CA GLY A 30 2.53 -0.36 -45.13
C GLY A 30 1.27 -0.19 -45.99
N ARG A 31 0.07 -0.40 -45.43
CA ARG A 31 -1.22 -0.21 -46.11
C ARG A 31 -1.68 1.23 -46.03
N SER A 32 -2.62 1.59 -46.90
CA SER A 32 -3.21 2.93 -46.81
C SER A 32 -4.09 3.09 -45.57
N LYS A 33 -4.17 4.32 -45.01
CA LYS A 33 -5.03 4.63 -43.88
C LYS A 33 -6.49 4.26 -44.15
N GLN A 34 -6.96 4.46 -45.42
CA GLN A 34 -8.33 4.13 -45.83
C GLN A 34 -8.62 2.63 -45.72
N GLU A 35 -7.68 1.77 -46.16
CA GLU A 35 -7.83 0.32 -46.02
C GLU A 35 -7.88 -0.14 -44.57
N ILE A 36 -7.01 0.42 -43.72
CA ILE A 36 -7.01 0.11 -42.29
C ILE A 36 -8.32 0.58 -41.60
N THR A 37 -8.81 1.77 -41.93
CA THR A 37 -10.08 2.25 -41.38
C THR A 37 -11.24 1.34 -41.79
N ALA A 38 -11.28 0.90 -43.06
CA ALA A 38 -12.31 -0.05 -43.53
C ALA A 38 -12.22 -1.41 -42.83
N MET A 39 -11.00 -1.92 -42.53
CA MET A 39 -10.82 -3.16 -41.77
C MET A 39 -11.27 -3.00 -40.30
N MET A 40 -11.06 -1.84 -39.68
CA MET A 40 -11.51 -1.54 -38.33
C MET A 40 -13.04 -1.42 -38.24
N GLU A 41 -13.67 -0.73 -39.21
CA GLU A 41 -15.13 -0.60 -39.29
C GLU A 41 -15.83 -1.94 -39.59
N ALA A 42 -15.19 -2.83 -40.36
CA ALA A 42 -15.68 -4.15 -40.63
C ALA A 42 -15.47 -5.15 -39.50
N GLU A 43 -14.90 -4.75 -38.37
CA GLU A 43 -14.51 -5.64 -37.27
C GLU A 43 -13.72 -6.85 -37.77
N THR A 44 -12.62 -6.61 -38.49
CA THR A 44 -11.87 -7.69 -39.17
C THR A 44 -11.11 -8.53 -38.16
N TRP A 45 -11.46 -9.78 -38.02
CA TRP A 45 -10.79 -10.77 -37.18
C TRP A 45 -9.73 -11.52 -38.00
N MET A 46 -8.53 -11.64 -37.45
CA MET A 46 -7.39 -12.29 -38.10
C MET A 46 -6.77 -13.34 -37.20
N ASP A 47 -6.39 -14.48 -37.76
CA ASP A 47 -5.53 -15.44 -37.05
C ASP A 47 -4.05 -14.98 -37.07
N GLY A 48 -3.16 -15.70 -36.35
CA GLY A 48 -1.75 -15.34 -36.29
C GLY A 48 -1.05 -15.32 -37.64
N ASN A 49 -1.40 -16.22 -38.56
CA ASN A 49 -0.83 -16.29 -39.91
C ASN A 49 -1.36 -15.14 -40.79
N GLU A 50 -2.63 -14.83 -40.63
CA GLU A 50 -3.27 -13.70 -41.33
C GLU A 50 -2.71 -12.36 -40.82
N CYS A 51 -2.47 -12.22 -39.50
CA CYS A 51 -1.79 -11.05 -38.93
C CYS A 51 -0.39 -10.87 -39.50
N LYS A 52 0.38 -11.95 -39.66
CA LYS A 52 1.70 -11.92 -40.29
C LYS A 52 1.62 -11.60 -41.79
N ALA A 53 0.73 -12.22 -42.52
CA ALA A 53 0.53 -11.98 -43.96
C ALA A 53 0.11 -10.53 -44.25
N ASN A 54 -0.63 -9.91 -43.35
CA ASN A 54 -1.10 -8.52 -43.46
C ASN A 54 -0.14 -7.49 -42.81
N GLY A 55 1.02 -7.91 -42.28
CA GLY A 55 2.03 -7.02 -41.70
C GLY A 55 1.77 -6.53 -40.28
N PHE A 56 0.77 -7.07 -39.60
CA PHE A 56 0.47 -6.73 -38.19
C PHE A 56 1.37 -7.47 -37.21
N ALA A 57 1.98 -8.60 -37.59
CA ALA A 57 2.90 -9.37 -36.77
C ALA A 57 4.17 -9.75 -37.57
N ASP A 58 5.31 -9.83 -36.89
CA ASP A 58 6.60 -10.20 -37.47
C ASP A 58 6.78 -11.73 -37.49
N GLU A 59 6.34 -12.39 -36.41
CA GLU A 59 6.52 -13.83 -36.22
C GLU A 59 5.27 -14.46 -35.59
N VAL A 60 4.96 -15.70 -35.97
CA VAL A 60 3.89 -16.48 -35.36
C VAL A 60 4.52 -17.58 -34.54
N ILE A 61 4.32 -17.52 -33.22
CA ILE A 61 4.80 -18.55 -32.29
C ILE A 61 3.83 -19.73 -32.34
N PRO A 62 4.31 -21.01 -32.45
CA PRO A 62 3.45 -22.18 -32.41
C PRO A 62 2.57 -22.19 -31.18
N ALA A 63 1.30 -22.54 -31.31
CA ALA A 63 0.33 -22.56 -30.24
C ALA A 63 0.81 -23.47 -29.11
N ILE A 64 1.26 -22.87 -28.03
CA ILE A 64 1.38 -23.55 -26.73
C ILE A 64 -0.06 -23.74 -26.25
N THR A 65 -0.40 -24.96 -25.78
CA THR A 65 -1.70 -25.30 -25.22
C THR A 65 -1.94 -24.51 -23.92
N ALA A 66 -2.02 -23.21 -24.04
CA ALA A 66 -2.46 -22.33 -22.97
C ALA A 66 -3.97 -22.17 -23.17
N MET A 67 -4.76 -22.65 -22.22
CA MET A 67 -6.18 -22.32 -22.14
C MET A 67 -6.29 -20.81 -21.87
N ALA A 68 -6.29 -20.03 -22.93
CA ALA A 68 -6.54 -18.59 -22.88
C ALA A 68 -8.00 -18.39 -22.47
N ARG A 69 -8.21 -18.01 -21.22
CA ARG A 69 -9.51 -17.69 -20.65
C ARG A 69 -9.86 -16.26 -21.05
N ILE A 70 -10.68 -16.08 -22.07
CA ILE A 70 -11.17 -14.75 -22.46
C ILE A 70 -12.34 -14.40 -21.53
N GLU A 71 -12.07 -13.67 -20.46
CA GLU A 71 -13.08 -13.17 -19.52
C GLU A 71 -13.40 -11.68 -19.78
N SER A 72 -13.96 -11.37 -20.94
CA SER A 72 -14.42 -10.01 -21.22
C SER A 72 -15.94 -9.94 -21.29
N LYS A 73 -16.55 -9.10 -20.45
CA LYS A 73 -18.00 -8.80 -20.47
C LYS A 73 -18.45 -8.11 -21.77
N ARG A 74 -17.49 -7.65 -22.60
CA ARG A 74 -17.73 -6.93 -23.86
C ARG A 74 -17.65 -7.80 -25.11
N ILE A 75 -17.49 -9.11 -24.97
CA ILE A 75 -17.42 -10.04 -26.13
C ILE A 75 -18.73 -10.03 -26.92
N GLY A 76 -19.87 -9.77 -26.29
CA GLY A 76 -21.18 -9.66 -26.94
C GLY A 76 -21.41 -8.37 -27.77
N ASP A 77 -20.51 -7.39 -27.66
CA ASP A 77 -20.65 -6.09 -28.34
C ASP A 77 -20.18 -6.14 -29.81
N PHE A 78 -19.51 -7.25 -30.25
CA PHE A 78 -19.01 -7.42 -31.61
C PHE A 78 -20.03 -8.06 -32.53
N SER A 79 -20.32 -7.38 -33.65
CA SER A 79 -21.32 -7.82 -34.65
C SER A 79 -20.82 -8.91 -35.58
N ASN A 80 -19.51 -8.92 -35.89
CA ASN A 80 -18.89 -9.79 -36.92
C ASN A 80 -17.95 -10.85 -36.36
N MET A 81 -18.27 -11.42 -35.19
CA MET A 81 -17.43 -12.43 -34.56
C MET A 81 -17.43 -13.76 -35.34
N PRO A 82 -16.24 -14.35 -35.65
CA PRO A 82 -16.14 -15.63 -36.33
C PRO A 82 -16.84 -16.78 -35.58
N GLU A 83 -17.52 -17.67 -36.31
CA GLU A 83 -18.24 -18.82 -35.77
C GLU A 83 -17.38 -19.74 -34.91
N LYS A 84 -16.08 -19.84 -35.22
CA LYS A 84 -15.11 -20.62 -34.44
C LYS A 84 -14.90 -20.05 -33.02
N ILE A 85 -14.94 -18.73 -32.84
CA ILE A 85 -14.85 -18.08 -31.56
C ILE A 85 -16.20 -18.15 -30.82
N LYS A 86 -17.32 -18.00 -31.55
CA LYS A 86 -18.66 -18.21 -31.00
C LYS A 86 -18.84 -19.63 -30.47
N SER A 87 -18.35 -20.66 -31.22
CA SER A 87 -18.43 -22.06 -30.79
C SER A 87 -17.56 -22.35 -29.55
N MET A 88 -16.39 -21.70 -29.41
CA MET A 88 -15.54 -21.81 -28.20
C MET A 88 -16.20 -21.20 -26.95
N ILE A 89 -16.99 -20.16 -27.14
CA ILE A 89 -17.78 -19.53 -26.05
C ILE A 89 -19.00 -20.39 -25.71
N SER A 90 -19.65 -20.99 -26.70
CA SER A 90 -20.83 -21.85 -26.54
C SER A 90 -20.52 -23.23 -25.95
N GLN A 91 -19.30 -23.76 -26.14
CA GLN A 91 -18.89 -25.04 -25.54
C GLN A 91 -18.76 -24.95 -23.99
N LYS A 92 -18.70 -23.74 -23.44
CA LYS A 92 -18.65 -23.52 -21.98
C LYS A 92 -19.97 -23.78 -21.26
N THR A 93 -21.10 -23.80 -21.96
CA THR A 93 -22.42 -24.05 -21.35
C THR A 93 -22.61 -25.52 -20.94
N GLY A 94 -21.96 -26.46 -21.58
CA GLY A 94 -22.09 -27.89 -21.24
C GLY A 94 -21.21 -28.34 -20.05
N SER A 95 -19.98 -27.83 -19.93
CA SER A 95 -19.10 -28.16 -18.80
C SER A 95 -19.51 -27.41 -17.52
N GLY A 96 -19.98 -26.18 -17.63
CA GLY A 96 -20.47 -25.38 -16.51
C GLY A 96 -21.74 -25.97 -15.87
N GLU A 97 -22.62 -26.54 -16.67
CA GLU A 97 -23.83 -27.21 -16.17
C GLU A 97 -23.49 -28.49 -15.38
N GLN A 98 -22.51 -29.25 -15.87
CA GLN A 98 -22.04 -30.46 -15.18
C GLN A 98 -21.31 -30.14 -13.88
N GLU A 99 -20.49 -29.09 -13.86
CA GLU A 99 -19.84 -28.57 -12.65
C GLU A 99 -20.87 -28.02 -11.66
N ARG A 100 -21.88 -27.29 -12.12
CA ARG A 100 -23.01 -26.81 -11.32
C ARG A 100 -23.75 -27.96 -10.65
N LEU A 101 -24.17 -28.96 -11.42
CA LEU A 101 -24.90 -30.14 -10.92
C LEU A 101 -24.06 -30.93 -9.94
N ASN A 102 -22.78 -31.12 -10.19
CA ASN A 102 -21.87 -31.81 -9.28
C ASN A 102 -21.64 -31.01 -7.99
N GLY A 103 -21.44 -29.71 -8.06
CA GLY A 103 -21.30 -28.83 -6.89
C GLY A 103 -22.55 -28.81 -6.01
N ILE A 104 -23.76 -28.80 -6.61
CA ILE A 104 -25.02 -28.92 -5.84
C ILE A 104 -25.12 -30.28 -5.20
N ARG A 105 -24.81 -31.39 -5.89
CA ARG A 105 -24.84 -32.75 -5.32
C ARG A 105 -23.86 -32.91 -4.17
N GLU A 106 -22.67 -32.38 -4.28
CA GLU A 106 -21.63 -32.42 -3.24
C GLU A 106 -22.06 -31.61 -2.00
N LEU A 107 -22.64 -30.44 -2.22
CA LEU A 107 -23.17 -29.58 -1.13
C LEU A 107 -24.23 -30.30 -0.31
N PHE A 108 -25.19 -30.93 -0.94
CA PHE A 108 -26.28 -31.64 -0.25
C PHE A 108 -25.91 -33.06 0.22
N GLY A 109 -24.88 -33.67 -0.39
CA GLY A 109 -24.39 -35.01 -0.04
C GLY A 109 -23.85 -35.10 1.41
N THR A 110 -23.35 -34.02 1.96
CA THR A 110 -22.87 -33.95 3.35
C THR A 110 -23.98 -34.06 4.40
N PHE A 111 -25.25 -33.91 4.01
CA PHE A 111 -26.41 -33.88 4.94
C PHE A 111 -27.22 -35.16 4.99
N ASN A 112 -26.70 -36.29 4.49
CA ASN A 112 -27.32 -37.63 4.58
C ASN A 112 -28.83 -37.68 4.20
N GLY A 113 -29.23 -36.95 3.16
CA GLY A 113 -30.60 -36.93 2.64
C GLY A 113 -31.61 -36.04 3.39
N ARG A 114 -31.19 -35.31 4.44
CA ARG A 114 -32.08 -34.47 5.24
C ARG A 114 -32.75 -33.34 4.46
N TYR A 115 -32.13 -32.86 3.36
CA TYR A 115 -32.63 -31.77 2.51
C TYR A 115 -32.83 -32.22 1.06
N ASN A 116 -33.26 -33.48 0.84
CA ASN A 116 -33.37 -34.07 -0.49
C ASN A 116 -34.34 -33.32 -1.42
N ASP A 117 -35.48 -32.86 -0.90
CA ASP A 117 -36.46 -32.13 -1.68
C ASP A 117 -35.92 -30.79 -2.18
N LEU A 118 -35.13 -30.12 -1.32
CA LEU A 118 -34.46 -28.87 -1.67
C LEU A 118 -33.33 -29.10 -2.68
N ALA A 119 -32.58 -30.19 -2.53
CA ALA A 119 -31.56 -30.60 -3.49
C ALA A 119 -32.15 -30.85 -4.87
N ILE A 120 -33.29 -31.60 -4.94
CA ILE A 120 -33.99 -31.89 -6.19
C ILE A 120 -34.50 -30.60 -6.83
N SER A 121 -35.04 -29.65 -6.07
CA SER A 121 -35.50 -28.37 -6.58
C SER A 121 -34.38 -27.51 -7.13
N CYS A 122 -33.20 -27.47 -6.47
CA CYS A 122 -32.02 -26.77 -6.94
C CYS A 122 -31.36 -27.42 -8.17
N LEU A 123 -31.44 -28.76 -8.29
CA LEU A 123 -30.94 -29.48 -9.45
C LEU A 123 -31.86 -29.32 -10.69
N ALA A 124 -33.17 -29.19 -10.48
CA ALA A 124 -34.14 -28.99 -11.55
C ALA A 124 -34.21 -27.54 -12.05
N ASP A 125 -33.77 -26.58 -11.27
CA ASP A 125 -33.75 -25.15 -11.58
C ASP A 125 -32.45 -24.82 -12.29
N SER A 126 -32.49 -24.57 -13.61
CA SER A 126 -31.31 -24.22 -14.43
C SER A 126 -30.66 -22.88 -14.05
N GLU A 127 -31.39 -21.98 -13.43
CA GLU A 127 -30.93 -20.68 -12.94
C GLU A 127 -30.30 -20.77 -11.52
N CYS A 128 -30.45 -21.89 -10.82
CA CYS A 128 -29.92 -22.10 -9.48
C CYS A 128 -28.41 -22.39 -9.53
N SER A 129 -27.60 -21.41 -9.21
CA SER A 129 -26.15 -21.58 -9.01
C SER A 129 -25.82 -22.36 -7.73
N VAL A 130 -24.60 -22.86 -7.59
CA VAL A 130 -24.12 -23.51 -6.34
C VAL A 130 -24.24 -22.57 -5.14
N GLU A 131 -24.00 -21.26 -5.36
CA GLU A 131 -24.17 -20.22 -4.34
C GLU A 131 -25.65 -20.06 -3.92
N ASN A 132 -26.57 -19.99 -4.87
CA ASN A 132 -28.00 -19.92 -4.61
C ASN A 132 -28.50 -21.19 -3.89
N ALA A 133 -27.97 -22.36 -4.24
CA ALA A 133 -28.29 -23.61 -3.57
C ALA A 133 -27.80 -23.63 -2.13
N ARG A 134 -26.62 -23.07 -1.85
CA ARG A 134 -26.08 -22.89 -0.49
C ARG A 134 -26.93 -21.94 0.34
N GLU A 135 -27.35 -20.84 -0.24
CA GLU A 135 -28.23 -19.87 0.43
C GLU A 135 -29.60 -20.48 0.79
N ARG A 136 -30.24 -21.21 -0.15
CA ARG A 136 -31.49 -21.92 0.08
C ARG A 136 -31.35 -22.99 1.18
N LEU A 137 -30.20 -23.69 1.21
CA LEU A 137 -29.90 -24.69 2.24
C LEU A 137 -29.75 -24.04 3.63
N LEU A 138 -29.01 -22.93 3.72
CA LEU A 138 -28.84 -22.17 4.97
C LEU A 138 -30.19 -21.63 5.49
N LEU A 139 -31.05 -21.15 4.60
CA LEU A 139 -32.41 -20.72 4.96
C LEU A 139 -33.28 -21.87 5.46
N ALA A 140 -33.15 -23.08 4.87
CA ALA A 140 -33.86 -24.27 5.32
C ALA A 140 -33.37 -24.72 6.69
N MET A 141 -32.05 -24.75 6.91
CA MET A 141 -31.44 -25.05 8.21
C MET A 141 -31.87 -24.06 9.29
N GLY A 142 -31.92 -22.76 8.96
CA GLY A 142 -32.38 -21.71 9.85
C GLY A 142 -33.86 -21.83 10.24
N LYS A 143 -34.72 -22.38 9.38
CA LYS A 143 -36.15 -22.62 9.68
C LYS A 143 -36.37 -23.82 10.59
N GLU A 144 -35.51 -24.82 10.54
CA GLU A 144 -35.59 -26.03 11.37
C GLU A 144 -34.97 -25.85 12.76
N SER A 145 -34.02 -24.90 12.92
CA SER A 145 -33.49 -24.54 14.22
C SER A 145 -34.46 -23.61 14.96
N THR A 146 -35.41 -24.15 15.71
CA THR A 146 -36.20 -23.36 16.64
C THR A 146 -35.32 -22.95 17.83
N PRO A 147 -35.07 -21.64 18.02
CA PRO A 147 -34.36 -21.20 19.22
C PRO A 147 -35.25 -21.41 20.44
N THR A 148 -34.72 -22.12 21.42
CA THR A 148 -35.42 -22.40 22.70
C THR A 148 -35.54 -21.18 23.61
N ASN A 149 -35.23 -19.98 23.15
CA ASN A 149 -35.42 -18.72 23.89
C ASN A 149 -36.04 -17.64 23.01
N LYS A 150 -37.26 -17.25 23.38
CA LYS A 150 -37.95 -16.08 22.88
C LYS A 150 -37.30 -14.81 23.46
N THR A 151 -36.22 -14.34 22.87
CA THR A 151 -35.73 -12.97 23.11
C THR A 151 -35.08 -12.49 21.86
N THR A 152 -35.73 -11.50 21.22
CA THR A 152 -35.30 -10.60 20.16
C THR A 152 -34.89 -11.27 18.83
N PRO A 153 -35.37 -10.78 17.67
CA PRO A 153 -34.89 -11.30 16.38
C PRO A 153 -33.40 -11.10 16.32
N ALA A 154 -32.66 -12.21 16.35
CA ALA A 154 -31.25 -12.19 15.99
C ALA A 154 -31.18 -11.70 14.56
N ASN A 155 -30.78 -10.45 14.37
CA ASN A 155 -30.32 -10.00 13.09
C ASN A 155 -29.21 -10.96 12.68
N LEU A 156 -29.45 -11.73 11.62
CA LEU A 156 -28.42 -12.53 10.97
C LEU A 156 -27.32 -11.58 10.52
N TYR A 157 -26.37 -11.37 11.40
CA TYR A 157 -25.11 -10.73 11.04
C TYR A 157 -24.35 -11.73 10.20
N TYR A 158 -24.22 -11.44 8.93
CA TYR A 158 -23.46 -12.26 8.00
C TYR A 158 -22.03 -12.42 8.50
N ALA A 159 -21.64 -13.66 8.71
CA ALA A 159 -20.31 -14.04 9.09
C ALA A 159 -19.34 -13.73 7.94
N TYR A 160 -18.63 -12.64 8.07
CA TYR A 160 -17.45 -12.34 7.25
C TYR A 160 -16.17 -12.69 8.00
N THR A 161 -16.12 -13.87 8.64
CA THR A 161 -14.94 -14.17 9.45
C THR A 161 -14.55 -15.62 9.31
N ASP A 162 -13.30 -15.81 8.93
CA ASP A 162 -12.65 -17.11 8.82
C ASP A 162 -12.50 -17.85 10.17
N ASN A 163 -12.70 -17.17 11.31
CA ASN A 163 -12.50 -17.72 12.66
C ASN A 163 -13.76 -18.19 13.38
N GLY A 164 -14.95 -17.93 12.82
CA GLY A 164 -16.24 -18.32 13.40
C GLY A 164 -16.70 -17.50 14.62
N ASN A 165 -15.97 -16.47 15.05
CA ASN A 165 -16.33 -15.59 16.18
C ASN A 165 -17.10 -14.33 15.72
N ILE A 166 -18.33 -14.54 15.24
CA ILE A 166 -19.18 -13.47 14.69
C ILE A 166 -19.41 -12.34 15.70
N THR A 167 -19.55 -12.66 16.97
CA THR A 167 -19.81 -11.67 18.04
C THR A 167 -18.58 -10.84 18.32
N GLY A 168 -17.40 -11.46 18.44
CA GLY A 168 -16.14 -10.76 18.66
C GLY A 168 -15.79 -9.81 17.50
N ASP A 169 -16.03 -10.25 16.26
CA ASP A 169 -15.77 -9.42 15.08
C ASP A 169 -16.76 -8.26 14.95
N ALA A 170 -18.03 -8.48 15.27
CA ALA A 170 -19.03 -7.40 15.32
C ALA A 170 -18.70 -6.37 16.42
N MET A 171 -18.23 -6.83 17.59
CA MET A 171 -17.75 -5.93 18.66
C MET A 171 -16.52 -5.14 18.22
N ARG A 172 -15.52 -5.80 17.58
CA ARG A 172 -14.30 -5.17 17.05
C ARG A 172 -14.67 -4.11 16.02
N GLN A 173 -15.54 -4.44 15.08
CA GLN A 173 -16.02 -3.50 14.08
C GLN A 173 -16.77 -2.33 14.73
N GLY A 174 -17.65 -2.60 15.70
CA GLY A 174 -18.38 -1.57 16.44
C GLY A 174 -17.45 -0.62 17.19
N LEU A 175 -16.40 -1.15 17.87
CA LEU A 175 -15.40 -0.34 18.56
C LEU A 175 -14.58 0.49 17.56
N ASN A 176 -14.11 -0.11 16.48
CA ASN A 176 -13.33 0.61 15.45
C ASN A 176 -14.13 1.75 14.82
N ALA A 177 -15.43 1.54 14.61
CA ALA A 177 -16.33 2.58 14.12
C ALA A 177 -16.46 3.75 15.11
N ARG A 178 -16.57 3.46 16.43
CA ARG A 178 -16.59 4.49 17.48
C ARG A 178 -15.27 5.22 17.63
N LEU A 179 -14.14 4.55 17.39
CA LEU A 179 -12.80 5.16 17.37
C LEU A 179 -12.54 5.97 16.08
N GLY A 180 -13.42 5.89 15.08
CA GLY A 180 -13.30 6.63 13.82
C GLY A 180 -12.40 5.97 12.77
N HIS A 181 -11.97 4.72 12.98
CA HIS A 181 -11.11 4.01 12.04
C HIS A 181 -11.85 3.46 10.83
N GLU A 182 -13.15 3.16 10.99
CA GLU A 182 -13.99 2.62 9.91
C GLU A 182 -15.43 3.08 10.07
N ARG A 183 -16.26 2.85 9.06
CA ARG A 183 -17.69 3.14 9.15
C ARG A 183 -18.42 1.98 9.84
N ALA A 184 -19.36 2.32 10.72
CA ALA A 184 -20.22 1.31 11.34
C ALA A 184 -20.97 0.53 10.26
N GLU A 185 -20.92 -0.80 10.36
CA GLU A 185 -21.73 -1.66 9.52
C GLU A 185 -23.22 -1.49 9.84
N ARG A 186 -24.03 -1.52 8.78
CA ARG A 186 -25.46 -1.30 8.92
C ARG A 186 -26.10 -2.40 9.76
N GLY A 187 -26.64 -2.03 10.93
CA GLY A 187 -27.29 -2.96 11.82
C GLY A 187 -26.35 -3.60 12.86
N ASN A 188 -25.08 -3.19 12.97
CA ASN A 188 -24.20 -3.65 14.04
C ASN A 188 -24.68 -3.09 15.40
N PRO A 189 -25.17 -3.93 16.34
CA PRO A 189 -25.66 -3.46 17.63
C PRO A 189 -24.55 -2.88 18.51
N TYR A 190 -23.30 -3.30 18.31
CA TYR A 190 -22.15 -2.88 19.11
C TYR A 190 -21.61 -1.50 18.75
N ALA A 191 -21.97 -0.97 17.58
CA ALA A 191 -21.52 0.35 17.14
C ALA A 191 -21.95 1.51 18.06
N MET A 192 -23.01 1.30 18.88
CA MET A 192 -23.52 2.30 19.83
C MET A 192 -23.36 1.87 21.29
N MET A 193 -22.78 0.71 21.56
CA MET A 193 -22.56 0.21 22.92
C MET A 193 -21.39 0.90 23.59
N SER A 194 -21.49 1.17 24.90
CA SER A 194 -20.37 1.62 25.71
C SER A 194 -19.32 0.52 25.88
N LEU A 195 -18.09 0.87 26.25
CA LEU A 195 -17.03 -0.11 26.55
C LEU A 195 -17.45 -1.05 27.68
N PHE A 196 -18.18 -0.53 28.67
CA PHE A 196 -18.71 -1.35 29.75
C PHE A 196 -19.75 -2.36 29.26
N ASP A 197 -20.68 -1.93 28.39
CA ASP A 197 -21.70 -2.82 27.82
C ASP A 197 -21.06 -3.88 26.92
N MET A 198 -20.01 -3.53 26.18
CA MET A 198 -19.22 -4.49 25.39
C MET A 198 -18.51 -5.50 26.30
N ALA A 199 -17.93 -5.07 27.42
CA ALA A 199 -17.33 -5.97 28.41
C ALA A 199 -18.38 -6.95 28.97
N GLN A 200 -19.57 -6.47 29.31
CA GLN A 200 -20.68 -7.28 29.79
C GLN A 200 -21.18 -8.26 28.71
N ALA A 201 -21.32 -7.81 27.47
CA ALA A 201 -21.72 -8.62 26.34
C ALA A 201 -20.72 -9.74 26.03
N SER A 202 -19.41 -9.45 26.13
CA SER A 202 -18.34 -10.44 25.96
C SER A 202 -18.42 -11.56 26.97
N LEU A 203 -18.64 -11.24 28.28
CA LEU A 203 -18.84 -12.23 29.33
C LEU A 203 -20.11 -13.07 29.08
N THR A 204 -21.22 -12.41 28.74
CA THR A 204 -22.51 -13.08 28.48
C THR A 204 -22.42 -14.02 27.30
N HIS A 205 -21.72 -13.65 26.24
CA HIS A 205 -21.49 -14.51 25.07
C HIS A 205 -20.74 -15.80 25.43
N ARG A 206 -19.90 -15.77 26.45
CA ARG A 206 -19.16 -16.93 26.97
C ARG A 206 -19.97 -17.74 28.02
N GLY A 207 -21.20 -17.38 28.25
CA GLY A 207 -22.05 -18.05 29.24
C GLY A 207 -21.76 -17.66 30.68
N ILE A 208 -20.93 -16.59 30.90
CA ILE A 208 -20.66 -16.10 32.24
C ILE A 208 -21.76 -15.12 32.63
N SER A 209 -22.53 -15.49 33.68
CA SER A 209 -23.62 -14.65 34.15
C SER A 209 -23.07 -13.40 34.86
N THR A 210 -23.39 -12.22 34.34
CA THR A 210 -22.99 -10.96 34.92
C THR A 210 -23.83 -10.58 36.14
N GLY A 211 -24.98 -11.21 36.36
CA GLY A 211 -25.85 -10.96 37.51
C GLY A 211 -25.28 -11.39 38.87
N SER A 212 -24.21 -12.20 38.89
CA SER A 212 -23.52 -12.60 40.14
C SER A 212 -22.49 -11.54 40.61
N TYR A 213 -22.17 -10.54 39.82
CA TYR A 213 -21.24 -9.48 40.20
C TYR A 213 -21.98 -8.27 40.77
N GLY A 214 -21.60 -7.86 41.96
CA GLY A 214 -22.27 -6.76 42.69
C GLY A 214 -21.90 -5.35 42.20
N THR A 215 -20.78 -5.18 41.49
CA THR A 215 -20.25 -3.87 41.04
C THR A 215 -19.76 -3.89 39.62
N ARG A 216 -19.79 -2.71 38.93
CA ARG A 216 -19.25 -2.53 37.59
C ARG A 216 -17.78 -2.92 37.51
N SER A 217 -16.99 -2.57 38.51
CA SER A 217 -15.56 -2.92 38.58
C SER A 217 -15.33 -4.42 38.60
N GLN A 218 -16.18 -5.21 39.25
CA GLN A 218 -16.07 -6.67 39.23
C GLN A 218 -16.37 -7.25 37.86
N ILE A 219 -17.34 -6.70 37.14
CA ILE A 219 -17.66 -7.11 35.76
C ILE A 219 -16.49 -6.83 34.83
N VAL A 220 -15.91 -5.62 34.90
CA VAL A 220 -14.74 -5.25 34.09
C VAL A 220 -13.53 -6.13 34.42
N ASN A 221 -13.27 -6.38 35.73
CA ASN A 221 -12.21 -7.32 36.14
C ASN A 221 -12.43 -8.73 35.59
N ALA A 222 -13.67 -9.22 35.63
CA ALA A 222 -13.97 -10.52 35.05
C ALA A 222 -13.73 -10.56 33.55
N ALA A 223 -14.06 -9.48 32.82
CA ALA A 223 -13.81 -9.38 31.39
C ALA A 223 -12.31 -9.32 31.06
N PHE A 224 -11.46 -8.81 31.93
CA PHE A 224 -10.01 -8.82 31.77
C PHE A 224 -9.35 -10.12 32.23
N ASN A 225 -9.81 -10.72 33.34
CA ASN A 225 -9.13 -11.87 33.98
C ASN A 225 -9.42 -13.23 33.32
N HIS A 226 -10.42 -13.33 32.48
CA HIS A 226 -10.63 -14.54 31.70
C HIS A 226 -9.63 -14.55 30.51
N SER A 227 -8.51 -15.23 30.68
CA SER A 227 -7.31 -15.27 29.86
C SER A 227 -7.45 -15.62 28.37
N SER A 228 -8.66 -15.83 27.91
CA SER A 228 -9.03 -15.96 26.51
C SER A 228 -10.14 -14.96 26.15
N SER A 229 -10.06 -13.75 26.72
CA SER A 229 -11.14 -12.78 26.59
C SER A 229 -11.02 -12.03 25.27
N ASP A 230 -11.97 -12.30 24.36
CA ASP A 230 -12.10 -11.54 23.11
C ASP A 230 -12.16 -10.03 23.37
N PHE A 231 -12.58 -9.60 24.58
CA PHE A 231 -12.69 -8.20 24.94
C PHE A 231 -11.33 -7.49 25.02
N THR A 232 -10.32 -8.12 25.63
CA THR A 232 -8.96 -7.58 25.67
C THR A 232 -8.33 -7.47 24.28
N ASP A 233 -8.56 -8.49 23.44
CA ASP A 233 -8.07 -8.48 22.05
C ASP A 233 -8.79 -7.45 21.17
N ILE A 234 -10.08 -7.20 21.44
CA ILE A 234 -10.86 -6.16 20.77
C ILE A 234 -10.31 -4.77 21.13
N LEU A 235 -10.01 -4.51 22.42
CA LEU A 235 -9.40 -3.26 22.86
C LEU A 235 -8.01 -3.07 22.29
N ALA A 236 -7.17 -4.12 22.32
CA ALA A 236 -5.83 -4.10 21.76
C ALA A 236 -5.86 -3.79 20.24
N GLY A 237 -6.73 -4.45 19.48
CA GLY A 237 -6.89 -4.20 18.05
C GLY A 237 -7.39 -2.78 17.72
N GLY A 238 -8.24 -2.18 18.56
CA GLY A 238 -8.65 -0.78 18.43
C GLY A 238 -7.50 0.19 18.69
N ALA A 239 -6.72 -0.08 19.74
CA ALA A 239 -5.52 0.71 20.09
C ALA A 239 -4.44 0.58 19.00
N GLU A 240 -4.21 -0.62 18.47
CA GLU A 240 -3.24 -0.87 17.38
C GLU A 240 -3.58 -0.06 16.13
N LYS A 241 -4.84 -0.07 15.68
CA LYS A 241 -5.29 0.79 14.57
C LYS A 241 -5.05 2.27 14.84
N SER A 242 -5.24 2.71 16.09
CA SER A 242 -4.98 4.09 16.50
C SER A 242 -3.47 4.43 16.45
N VAL A 243 -2.60 3.51 16.87
CA VAL A 243 -1.13 3.66 16.74
C VAL A 243 -0.72 3.76 15.28
N LEU A 244 -1.22 2.87 14.43
CA LEU A 244 -0.94 2.87 12.99
C LEU A 244 -1.42 4.17 12.32
N ALA A 245 -2.63 4.62 12.63
CA ALA A 245 -3.13 5.91 12.15
C ALA A 245 -2.23 7.08 12.57
N GLY A 246 -1.74 7.07 13.83
CA GLY A 246 -0.79 8.06 14.30
C GLY A 246 0.56 8.01 13.58
N TRP A 247 1.06 6.83 13.29
CA TRP A 247 2.28 6.58 12.52
C TRP A 247 2.17 7.10 11.08
N GLU A 248 1.09 6.78 10.39
CA GLU A 248 0.86 7.20 9.01
C GLU A 248 0.70 8.72 8.88
N HIS A 249 -0.05 9.33 9.79
CA HIS A 249 -0.33 10.78 9.78
C HIS A 249 0.73 11.63 10.50
N SER A 250 1.91 11.11 10.75
CA SER A 250 2.94 11.80 11.53
C SER A 250 3.56 13.01 10.83
N GLY A 251 3.42 13.13 9.49
CA GLY A 251 3.99 14.23 8.71
C GLY A 251 5.53 14.27 8.65
N GLU A 252 6.21 13.18 9.02
CA GLU A 252 7.67 13.10 9.04
C GLU A 252 8.28 13.15 7.64
N THR A 253 9.25 14.05 7.47
CA THR A 253 9.85 14.37 6.17
C THR A 253 10.84 13.31 5.67
N PHE A 254 11.49 12.58 6.59
CA PHE A 254 12.57 11.65 6.26
C PHE A 254 12.15 10.55 5.27
N ARG A 255 10.89 10.10 5.34
CA ARG A 255 10.34 9.05 4.46
C ARG A 255 10.43 9.40 2.98
N GLN A 256 10.49 10.69 2.64
CA GLN A 256 10.52 11.13 1.24
C GLN A 256 11.89 10.96 0.59
N TRP A 257 12.97 11.03 1.38
CA TRP A 257 14.33 11.10 0.85
C TRP A 257 15.29 10.02 1.38
N THR A 258 14.97 9.34 2.47
CA THR A 258 15.77 8.21 2.97
C THR A 258 15.45 6.93 2.23
N LYS A 259 16.42 6.03 2.15
CA LYS A 259 16.24 4.69 1.61
C LYS A 259 15.69 3.76 2.68
N LYS A 260 14.58 3.05 2.39
CA LYS A 260 14.07 1.99 3.25
C LYS A 260 14.91 0.73 3.05
N GLY A 261 15.45 0.19 4.13
CA GLY A 261 16.22 -1.04 4.16
C GLY A 261 15.54 -2.15 4.97
N SER A 262 16.06 -3.36 4.84
CA SER A 262 15.62 -4.52 5.62
C SER A 262 16.83 -5.21 6.26
N LEU A 263 16.68 -5.62 7.52
CA LEU A 263 17.61 -6.45 8.25
C LEU A 263 16.84 -7.60 8.90
N SER A 264 17.38 -8.81 8.84
CA SER A 264 16.73 -10.01 9.38
C SER A 264 17.06 -10.28 10.86
N ASN A 265 18.01 -9.54 11.45
CA ASN A 265 18.42 -9.72 12.84
C ASN A 265 19.08 -8.44 13.39
N PHE A 266 19.34 -8.43 14.70
CA PHE A 266 19.94 -7.29 15.44
C PHE A 266 21.47 -7.24 15.39
N ARG A 267 22.13 -8.11 14.63
CA ARG A 267 23.58 -8.08 14.46
C ARG A 267 23.96 -6.95 13.52
N GLU A 268 25.15 -6.38 13.76
CA GLU A 268 25.72 -5.40 12.83
C GLU A 268 25.89 -6.03 11.44
N ALA A 269 25.26 -5.41 10.45
CA ALA A 269 25.43 -5.70 9.05
C ALA A 269 26.24 -4.59 8.38
N ARG A 270 26.90 -4.88 7.27
CA ARG A 270 27.63 -3.87 6.50
C ARG A 270 26.94 -3.63 5.17
N ARG A 271 26.68 -2.38 4.87
CA ARG A 271 26.12 -1.93 3.60
C ARG A 271 27.22 -1.48 2.67
N VAL A 272 27.41 -2.21 1.58
CA VAL A 272 28.31 -1.82 0.51
C VAL A 272 27.52 -0.97 -0.48
N GLY A 273 27.97 0.24 -0.72
CA GLY A 273 27.29 1.18 -1.64
C GLY A 273 27.40 0.75 -3.12
N LEU A 274 26.71 1.48 -4.00
CA LEU A 274 26.75 1.31 -5.47
C LEU A 274 28.18 1.34 -6.07
N ASN A 275 29.14 1.77 -5.29
CA ASN A 275 30.52 2.04 -5.67
C ASN A 275 31.43 0.79 -5.71
N GLY A 276 30.84 -0.41 -5.71
CA GLY A 276 31.61 -1.67 -5.60
C GLY A 276 32.20 -2.21 -6.91
N PHE A 277 31.75 -1.72 -8.07
CA PHE A 277 32.19 -2.27 -9.35
C PHE A 277 32.88 -1.21 -10.20
N SER A 278 34.13 -1.48 -10.61
CA SER A 278 34.80 -0.69 -11.65
C SER A 278 34.17 -1.00 -13.02
N THR A 279 34.45 -0.13 -14.02
CA THR A 279 34.11 -0.43 -15.42
C THR A 279 34.65 -1.78 -15.85
N LEU A 280 33.88 -2.50 -16.66
CA LEU A 280 34.31 -3.79 -17.17
C LEU A 280 35.54 -3.64 -18.07
N ASN A 281 36.52 -4.48 -17.85
CA ASN A 281 37.73 -4.49 -18.69
C ASN A 281 37.41 -5.06 -20.08
N LYS A 282 37.94 -4.43 -21.12
CA LYS A 282 37.87 -5.01 -22.48
C LYS A 282 38.66 -6.33 -22.50
N VAL A 283 37.98 -7.41 -22.81
CA VAL A 283 38.59 -8.72 -22.99
C VAL A 283 38.84 -8.95 -24.48
N PRO A 284 40.09 -9.00 -24.98
CA PRO A 284 40.37 -9.37 -26.34
C PRO A 284 39.95 -10.83 -26.61
N GLU A 285 39.73 -11.14 -27.88
CA GLU A 285 39.37 -12.50 -28.32
C GLU A 285 40.43 -13.50 -27.89
N GLY A 286 40.05 -14.53 -27.12
CA GLY A 286 40.98 -15.54 -26.57
C GLY A 286 41.67 -15.19 -25.26
N ALA A 287 41.36 -14.03 -24.61
CA ALA A 287 41.93 -13.65 -23.34
C ALA A 287 41.06 -14.11 -22.14
N GLU A 288 41.67 -14.34 -21.00
CA GLU A 288 40.95 -14.70 -19.77
C GLU A 288 40.28 -13.53 -19.10
N TYR A 289 39.09 -13.75 -18.52
CA TYR A 289 38.39 -12.79 -17.67
C TYR A 289 39.13 -12.59 -16.36
N LYS A 290 39.37 -11.35 -15.98
CA LYS A 290 40.01 -11.03 -14.70
C LYS A 290 38.94 -10.87 -13.61
N TYR A 291 39.21 -11.45 -12.45
CA TYR A 291 38.38 -11.26 -11.26
C TYR A 291 38.44 -9.80 -10.80
N ILE A 292 37.28 -9.23 -10.54
CA ILE A 292 37.15 -7.91 -9.91
C ILE A 292 36.86 -8.16 -8.43
N THR A 293 37.71 -7.64 -7.56
CA THR A 293 37.48 -7.68 -6.11
C THR A 293 36.59 -6.50 -5.72
N THR A 294 35.43 -6.78 -5.12
CA THR A 294 34.64 -5.77 -4.45
C THR A 294 35.28 -5.41 -3.12
N SER A 295 35.34 -4.13 -2.79
CA SER A 295 35.91 -3.66 -1.51
C SER A 295 35.00 -4.09 -0.34
N ASP A 296 35.55 -4.77 0.67
CA ASP A 296 34.85 -5.23 1.89
C ASP A 296 34.46 -4.10 2.87
N ARG A 297 34.73 -2.85 2.54
CA ARG A 297 34.42 -1.71 3.40
C ARG A 297 33.00 -1.20 3.12
N GLY A 298 32.09 -1.54 4.02
CA GLY A 298 30.74 -1.02 4.04
C GLY A 298 30.45 -0.25 5.34
N GLU A 299 29.46 0.63 5.31
CA GLU A 299 28.99 1.31 6.50
C GLU A 299 28.22 0.36 7.41
N PRO A 300 28.50 0.38 8.73
CA PRO A 300 27.80 -0.48 9.68
C PRO A 300 26.37 0.01 9.88
N ILE A 301 25.43 -0.94 9.94
CA ILE A 301 24.04 -0.70 10.30
C ILE A 301 23.58 -1.80 11.24
N ALA A 302 22.86 -1.42 12.30
CA ALA A 302 22.29 -2.35 13.27
C ALA A 302 20.90 -1.89 13.70
N LEU A 303 20.06 -2.85 14.07
CA LEU A 303 18.73 -2.56 14.62
C LEU A 303 18.82 -2.25 16.10
N ALA A 304 17.96 -1.34 16.55
CA ALA A 304 17.71 -1.05 17.97
C ALA A 304 16.21 -1.03 18.23
N THR A 305 15.78 -1.49 19.39
CA THR A 305 14.38 -1.47 19.80
C THR A 305 14.07 -0.21 20.58
N TYR A 306 12.99 0.46 20.17
CA TYR A 306 12.43 1.63 20.86
C TYR A 306 10.99 1.33 21.21
N GLY A 307 10.57 1.62 22.43
CA GLY A 307 9.21 1.35 22.87
C GLY A 307 8.83 2.09 24.15
N ASN A 308 7.54 2.28 24.31
CA ASN A 308 6.92 2.81 25.52
C ASN A 308 5.71 1.96 25.87
N ILE A 309 5.33 1.95 27.15
CA ILE A 309 4.17 1.25 27.66
C ILE A 309 3.06 2.26 27.91
N PHE A 310 1.83 1.94 27.54
CA PHE A 310 0.64 2.62 27.99
C PHE A 310 -0.30 1.60 28.64
N SER A 311 -1.16 2.06 29.54
CA SER A 311 -2.14 1.19 30.19
C SER A 311 -3.55 1.75 30.03
N ILE A 312 -4.50 0.86 29.86
CA ILE A 312 -5.93 1.18 29.84
C ILE A 312 -6.47 0.90 31.24
N THR A 313 -7.03 1.90 31.90
CA THR A 313 -7.53 1.76 33.27
C THR A 313 -8.95 1.17 33.29
N ARG A 314 -9.31 0.50 34.38
CA ARG A 314 -10.69 0.06 34.62
C ARG A 314 -11.67 1.23 34.61
N GLN A 315 -11.24 2.38 35.11
CA GLN A 315 -12.06 3.58 35.14
C GLN A 315 -12.39 4.08 33.72
N ALA A 316 -11.45 3.99 32.80
CA ALA A 316 -11.70 4.32 31.40
C ALA A 316 -12.80 3.49 30.78
N ILE A 317 -12.80 2.17 31.05
CA ILE A 317 -13.85 1.26 30.57
C ILE A 317 -15.22 1.58 31.19
N ILE A 318 -15.25 1.84 32.50
CA ILE A 318 -16.50 2.17 33.22
C ILE A 318 -17.06 3.52 32.76
N ASN A 319 -16.19 4.49 32.50
CA ASN A 319 -16.56 5.84 32.07
C ASN A 319 -16.76 5.97 30.56
N ASP A 320 -16.51 4.90 29.80
CA ASP A 320 -16.55 4.91 28.33
C ASP A 320 -15.59 5.92 27.70
N ASP A 321 -14.38 6.02 28.29
CA ASP A 321 -13.35 6.96 27.85
C ASP A 321 -12.59 6.42 26.62
N LEU A 322 -13.08 6.76 25.44
CA LEU A 322 -12.49 6.32 24.18
C LEU A 322 -11.15 7.01 23.87
N ASP A 323 -10.86 8.14 24.51
CA ASP A 323 -9.60 8.87 24.28
C ASP A 323 -8.38 8.04 24.70
N GLN A 324 -8.53 7.16 25.66
CA GLN A 324 -7.46 6.23 26.08
C GLN A 324 -7.19 5.15 25.01
N LEU A 325 -8.13 4.88 24.12
CA LEU A 325 -7.98 3.92 23.02
C LEU A 325 -7.69 4.58 21.66
N SER A 326 -7.94 5.88 21.53
CA SER A 326 -7.73 6.64 20.29
C SER A 326 -6.59 7.65 20.41
N THR A 327 -6.78 8.69 21.22
CA THR A 327 -5.86 9.84 21.28
C THR A 327 -4.48 9.46 21.82
N VAL A 328 -4.42 8.67 22.90
CA VAL A 328 -3.15 8.25 23.50
C VAL A 328 -2.35 7.32 22.56
N PRO A 329 -2.92 6.21 22.05
CA PRO A 329 -2.21 5.37 21.10
C PRO A 329 -1.82 6.10 19.80
N MET A 330 -2.67 6.99 19.27
CA MET A 330 -2.34 7.82 18.13
C MET A 330 -1.15 8.73 18.40
N ALA A 331 -1.08 9.35 19.60
CA ALA A 331 0.07 10.16 20.01
C ALA A 331 1.35 9.32 20.10
N MET A 332 1.25 8.06 20.57
CA MET A 332 2.38 7.10 20.58
C MET A 332 2.84 6.75 19.19
N GLY A 333 1.94 6.51 18.25
CA GLY A 333 2.27 6.26 16.84
C GLY A 333 3.03 7.43 16.21
N ARG A 334 2.57 8.66 16.45
CA ARG A 334 3.29 9.88 16.04
C ARG A 334 4.67 10.00 16.71
N ALA A 335 4.77 9.67 17.99
CA ALA A 335 6.03 9.71 18.73
C ALA A 335 7.03 8.66 18.18
N ALA A 336 6.56 7.47 17.83
CA ALA A 336 7.38 6.43 17.21
C ALA A 336 7.98 6.93 15.88
N SER A 337 7.16 7.49 14.99
CA SER A 337 7.63 8.07 13.73
C SER A 337 8.61 9.23 13.95
N ARG A 338 8.31 10.10 14.91
CA ARG A 338 9.21 11.21 15.30
C ARG A 338 10.55 10.71 15.82
N THR A 339 10.57 9.62 16.56
CA THR A 339 11.82 9.01 17.06
C THR A 339 12.72 8.60 15.90
N VAL A 340 12.18 7.94 14.87
CA VAL A 340 12.93 7.59 13.66
C VAL A 340 13.40 8.86 12.94
N GLY A 341 12.54 9.86 12.77
CA GLY A 341 12.89 11.15 12.16
C GLY A 341 14.02 11.86 12.90
N ASN A 342 14.00 11.84 14.24
CA ASN A 342 15.07 12.42 15.05
C ASN A 342 16.41 11.70 14.88
N LEU A 343 16.40 10.36 14.79
CA LEU A 343 17.61 9.56 14.52
C LEU A 343 18.20 9.87 13.13
N VAL A 344 17.36 9.99 12.14
CA VAL A 344 17.80 10.37 10.78
C VAL A 344 18.38 11.78 10.77
N ASN A 345 17.71 12.72 11.45
CA ASN A 345 18.22 14.10 11.59
C ASN A 345 19.56 14.14 12.32
N LEU A 346 19.71 13.35 13.40
CA LEU A 346 20.97 13.26 14.14
C LEU A 346 22.12 12.76 13.28
N VAL A 347 21.91 11.79 12.41
CA VAL A 347 22.93 11.31 11.45
C VAL A 347 23.28 12.40 10.45
N LEU A 348 22.28 13.08 9.88
CA LEU A 348 22.48 14.13 8.89
C LEU A 348 23.24 15.33 9.48
N THR A 349 22.81 15.82 10.63
CA THR A 349 23.32 17.07 11.23
C THR A 349 24.51 16.85 12.14
N GLY A 350 24.62 15.68 12.77
CA GLY A 350 25.73 15.32 13.63
C GLY A 350 27.04 15.05 12.87
N ASN A 351 26.99 15.04 11.55
CA ASN A 351 28.15 14.87 10.67
C ASN A 351 29.05 13.71 11.11
N VAL A 352 28.44 12.54 11.32
CA VAL A 352 29.09 11.35 11.87
C VAL A 352 30.27 10.90 11.00
N LYS A 353 31.28 10.26 11.61
CA LYS A 353 32.40 9.69 10.87
C LYS A 353 31.97 8.39 10.21
N LEU A 354 32.31 8.27 8.93
CA LEU A 354 32.11 7.07 8.14
C LEU A 354 33.21 6.02 8.40
N SER A 355 33.09 4.86 7.79
CA SER A 355 34.01 3.74 7.93
C SER A 355 35.45 4.06 7.48
N ASP A 356 35.64 5.09 6.69
CA ASP A 356 36.95 5.61 6.27
C ASP A 356 37.59 6.58 7.31
N GLY A 357 36.88 6.88 8.40
CA GLY A 357 37.31 7.79 9.47
C GLY A 357 37.09 9.26 9.16
N ILE A 358 36.51 9.61 8.01
CA ILE A 358 36.21 10.99 7.59
C ILE A 358 34.75 11.28 7.91
N ALA A 359 34.41 12.53 8.20
CA ALA A 359 33.05 12.94 8.48
C ALA A 359 32.17 12.83 7.22
N LEU A 360 30.86 12.58 7.39
CA LEU A 360 29.90 12.44 6.30
C LEU A 360 29.99 13.59 5.31
N PHE A 361 29.99 14.83 5.81
CA PHE A 361 30.22 16.02 5.02
C PHE A 361 31.65 16.53 5.22
N ASP A 362 32.49 16.32 4.25
CA ASP A 362 33.89 16.75 4.23
C ASP A 362 34.33 17.12 2.81
N LYS A 363 35.32 18.02 2.71
CA LYS A 363 35.94 18.41 1.42
C LYS A 363 36.55 17.21 0.69
N LYS A 364 37.03 16.20 1.43
CA LYS A 364 37.58 14.97 0.85
C LYS A 364 36.51 14.10 0.19
N HIS A 365 35.26 14.17 0.68
CA HIS A 365 34.12 13.52 0.04
C HIS A 365 33.54 14.34 -1.10
N SER A 366 34.04 15.56 -1.36
CA SER A 366 33.54 16.46 -2.40
C SER A 366 32.01 16.73 -2.30
N ASN A 367 31.49 16.77 -1.07
CA ASN A 367 30.06 16.92 -0.78
C ASN A 367 29.76 18.09 0.17
N LEU A 368 30.75 18.92 0.50
CA LEU A 368 30.62 20.10 1.36
C LEU A 368 30.91 21.37 0.59
N ILE A 369 29.99 22.35 0.67
CA ILE A 369 30.17 23.70 0.17
C ILE A 369 29.94 24.73 1.28
N GLU A 370 30.68 25.82 1.25
CA GLU A 370 30.50 26.97 2.18
C GLU A 370 29.78 28.10 1.42
N ALA A 371 28.49 27.84 1.07
CA ALA A 371 27.69 28.82 0.35
C ALA A 371 26.26 28.86 0.89
N GLY A 372 25.71 30.05 1.03
CA GLY A 372 24.29 30.21 1.38
C GLY A 372 23.37 29.71 0.26
N LEU A 373 22.07 29.62 0.56
CA LEU A 373 21.06 29.25 -0.44
C LEU A 373 20.90 30.39 -1.46
N THR A 374 21.66 30.28 -2.54
CA THR A 374 21.73 31.22 -3.66
C THR A 374 21.85 30.45 -4.98
N THR A 375 21.56 31.11 -6.12
CA THR A 375 21.71 30.47 -7.43
C THR A 375 23.13 29.92 -7.67
N PRO A 376 24.22 30.64 -7.35
CA PRO A 376 25.57 30.09 -7.42
C PRO A 376 25.80 28.91 -6.45
N GLY A 377 25.23 28.97 -5.22
CA GLY A 377 25.33 27.88 -4.26
C GLY A 377 24.65 26.62 -4.76
N LEU A 378 23.42 26.72 -5.30
CA LEU A 378 22.72 25.59 -5.92
C LEU A 378 23.50 25.02 -7.12
N SER A 379 24.13 25.91 -7.94
CA SER A 379 24.95 25.47 -9.06
C SER A 379 26.17 24.68 -8.60
N ALA A 380 26.87 25.15 -7.57
CA ALA A 380 28.01 24.47 -6.99
C ALA A 380 27.66 23.12 -6.42
N ALA A 381 26.57 23.03 -5.62
CA ALA A 381 26.08 21.77 -5.05
C ALA A 381 25.70 20.76 -6.13
N ARG A 382 24.96 21.20 -7.15
CA ARG A 382 24.57 20.35 -8.28
C ARG A 382 25.81 19.85 -9.06
N HIS A 383 26.80 20.71 -9.24
CA HIS A 383 28.04 20.32 -9.91
C HIS A 383 28.77 19.23 -9.11
N LEU A 384 28.94 19.40 -7.79
CA LEU A 384 29.59 18.42 -6.94
C LEU A 384 28.86 17.07 -6.98
N MET A 385 27.53 17.05 -6.89
CA MET A 385 26.76 15.81 -6.99
C MET A 385 26.95 15.11 -8.34
N ARG A 386 26.95 15.85 -9.45
CA ARG A 386 27.12 15.29 -10.79
C ARG A 386 28.53 14.76 -11.04
N THR A 387 29.53 15.40 -10.45
CA THR A 387 30.95 15.04 -10.62
C THR A 387 31.48 14.14 -9.50
N GLN A 388 30.62 13.73 -8.56
CA GLN A 388 30.96 12.78 -7.50
C GLN A 388 31.60 11.54 -8.11
N LYS A 389 32.68 11.10 -7.51
CA LYS A 389 33.44 9.92 -7.96
C LYS A 389 33.33 8.81 -6.93
N ASP A 390 33.36 7.59 -7.42
CA ASP A 390 33.54 6.42 -6.58
C ASP A 390 35.02 6.24 -6.15
N LYS A 391 35.29 5.19 -5.37
CA LYS A 391 36.67 4.86 -4.92
C LYS A 391 37.62 4.51 -6.06
N ASN A 392 37.08 4.13 -7.21
CA ASN A 392 37.82 3.77 -8.41
C ASN A 392 38.09 5.00 -9.31
N GLY A 393 37.52 6.16 -8.96
CA GLY A 393 37.62 7.39 -9.73
C GLY A 393 36.57 7.56 -10.83
N GLU A 394 35.62 6.63 -10.93
CA GLU A 394 34.52 6.68 -11.89
C GLU A 394 33.46 7.71 -11.45
N VAL A 395 32.89 8.43 -12.40
CA VAL A 395 31.88 9.46 -12.13
C VAL A 395 30.51 8.81 -11.90
N LEU A 396 29.90 9.06 -10.75
CA LEU A 396 28.60 8.52 -10.35
C LEU A 396 27.41 9.23 -10.99
N ASN A 397 27.59 10.46 -11.46
CA ASN A 397 26.56 11.29 -12.10
C ASN A 397 25.25 11.36 -11.28
N ILE A 398 25.34 11.61 -9.98
CA ILE A 398 24.20 11.66 -9.07
C ILE A 398 23.33 12.86 -9.40
N ALA A 399 22.04 12.63 -9.67
CA ALA A 399 21.08 13.69 -9.93
C ALA A 399 20.45 14.19 -8.61
N PRO A 400 20.45 15.50 -8.33
CA PRO A 400 19.70 16.03 -7.21
C PRO A 400 18.20 15.92 -7.46
N LYS A 401 17.46 15.62 -6.41
CA LYS A 401 16.00 15.49 -6.42
C LYS A 401 15.34 16.40 -5.39
N PHE A 402 15.87 16.44 -4.18
CA PHE A 402 15.27 17.16 -3.07
C PHE A 402 16.19 18.31 -2.58
N LEU A 403 15.55 19.39 -2.16
CA LEU A 403 16.18 20.50 -1.44
C LEU A 403 15.61 20.52 -0.02
N LEU A 404 16.40 20.07 0.96
CA LEU A 404 16.02 20.04 2.36
C LEU A 404 16.52 21.34 3.03
N VAL A 405 15.59 22.07 3.64
CA VAL A 405 15.85 23.40 4.21
C VAL A 405 15.23 23.53 5.62
N PRO A 406 15.83 24.36 6.50
CA PRO A 406 15.16 24.80 7.72
C PRO A 406 13.94 25.68 7.40
N ALA A 407 13.04 25.86 8.35
CA ALA A 407 11.85 26.71 8.17
C ALA A 407 12.24 28.17 7.88
N ALA A 408 13.33 28.65 8.46
CA ALA A 408 13.86 30.00 8.19
C ALA A 408 14.23 30.25 6.71
N LEU A 409 14.53 29.20 5.94
CA LEU A 409 14.87 29.31 4.52
C LEU A 409 13.72 28.89 3.57
N GLU A 410 12.54 28.55 4.09
CA GLU A 410 11.41 28.06 3.28
C GLU A 410 11.00 29.05 2.19
N ASP A 411 10.70 30.30 2.55
CA ASP A 411 10.30 31.34 1.60
C ASP A 411 11.34 31.55 0.49
N ARG A 412 12.61 31.53 0.89
CA ARG A 412 13.71 31.69 -0.05
C ARG A 412 13.83 30.50 -1.00
N ALA A 413 13.68 29.28 -0.50
CA ALA A 413 13.69 28.07 -1.31
C ALA A 413 12.51 28.07 -2.30
N LEU A 414 11.30 28.43 -1.85
CA LEU A 414 10.12 28.54 -2.69
C LEU A 414 10.31 29.58 -3.81
N GLN A 415 10.85 30.76 -3.48
CA GLN A 415 11.15 31.78 -4.48
C GLN A 415 12.18 31.30 -5.51
N MET A 416 13.24 30.62 -5.08
CA MET A 416 14.29 30.16 -5.99
C MET A 416 13.85 29.02 -6.90
N ILE A 417 13.02 28.09 -6.41
CA ILE A 417 12.63 26.91 -7.17
C ILE A 417 11.36 27.16 -8.00
N ASN A 418 10.40 27.95 -7.50
CA ASN A 418 9.15 28.19 -8.21
C ASN A 418 9.13 29.40 -9.13
N SER A 419 10.09 30.31 -9.00
CA SER A 419 10.20 31.49 -9.88
C SER A 419 10.64 31.11 -11.29
N THR A 420 10.02 31.70 -12.31
CA THR A 420 10.41 31.55 -13.71
C THR A 420 11.66 32.36 -14.06
N ALA A 421 11.90 33.47 -13.35
CA ALA A 421 13.12 34.30 -13.47
C ALA A 421 14.08 34.04 -12.29
N PRO A 422 15.38 34.20 -12.46
CA PRO A 422 16.34 34.07 -11.37
C PRO A 422 16.02 35.04 -10.23
N PHE A 423 16.29 34.64 -8.99
CA PHE A 423 16.12 35.48 -7.82
C PHE A 423 16.93 36.77 -7.94
N GLY A 424 16.26 37.93 -7.82
CA GLY A 424 16.89 39.25 -7.93
C GLY A 424 17.03 39.77 -9.35
N ALA A 425 16.61 39.06 -10.38
CA ALA A 425 16.55 39.57 -11.76
C ALA A 425 15.20 40.23 -12.05
N ASP A 426 15.23 41.26 -12.91
CA ASP A 426 13.99 41.85 -13.40
C ASP A 426 13.16 40.86 -14.20
N LYS A 427 11.84 40.85 -13.99
CA LYS A 427 10.92 39.94 -14.68
C LYS A 427 10.98 40.03 -16.20
N ASN A 428 11.43 41.17 -16.74
CA ASN A 428 11.58 41.44 -18.17
C ASN A 428 12.98 41.19 -18.70
N SER A 429 13.91 40.64 -17.89
CA SER A 429 15.30 40.40 -18.31
C SER A 429 15.43 39.30 -19.37
N GLY A 430 14.38 38.51 -19.65
CA GLY A 430 14.47 37.38 -20.56
C GLY A 430 15.35 36.23 -20.08
N ILE A 431 15.89 36.34 -18.86
CA ILE A 431 16.76 35.33 -18.27
C ILE A 431 15.90 34.22 -17.63
N PHE A 432 16.14 33.02 -18.09
CA PHE A 432 15.47 31.81 -17.59
C PHE A 432 16.07 31.33 -16.25
N ASN A 433 15.23 30.91 -15.30
CA ASN A 433 15.68 30.26 -14.06
C ASN A 433 15.95 28.78 -14.30
N PRO A 434 17.19 28.29 -14.30
CA PRO A 434 17.51 26.89 -14.55
C PRO A 434 17.06 25.94 -13.42
N TYR A 435 16.61 26.47 -12.28
CA TYR A 435 16.12 25.71 -11.13
C TYR A 435 14.60 25.66 -11.03
N HIS A 436 13.88 26.31 -11.97
CA HIS A 436 12.42 26.29 -11.95
C HIS A 436 11.88 24.86 -11.97
N LYS A 437 11.20 24.46 -10.88
CA LYS A 437 10.63 23.11 -10.67
C LYS A 437 11.63 21.95 -10.83
N LEU A 438 12.91 22.21 -10.60
CA LEU A 438 13.96 21.20 -10.72
C LEU A 438 14.07 20.30 -9.47
N LEU A 439 13.79 20.86 -8.30
CA LEU A 439 13.95 20.21 -7.00
C LEU A 439 12.62 20.24 -6.25
N ASP A 440 12.34 19.16 -5.54
CA ASP A 440 11.24 19.11 -4.58
C ASP A 440 11.74 19.69 -3.25
N ILE A 441 11.03 20.70 -2.72
CA ILE A 441 11.41 21.35 -1.47
C ILE A 441 10.84 20.55 -0.30
N ILE A 442 11.70 20.24 0.66
CA ILE A 442 11.34 19.62 1.92
C ILE A 442 11.76 20.56 3.05
N VAL A 443 10.83 20.92 3.91
CA VAL A 443 11.09 21.77 5.07
C VAL A 443 11.11 20.91 6.34
N ASP A 444 12.21 20.96 7.08
CA ASP A 444 12.32 20.28 8.37
C ASP A 444 12.69 21.29 9.46
N PRO A 445 11.74 21.63 10.35
CA PRO A 445 11.98 22.62 11.41
C PRO A 445 13.09 22.26 12.39
N ARG A 446 13.43 20.96 12.52
CA ARG A 446 14.55 20.53 13.40
C ARG A 446 15.91 21.04 12.94
N LEU A 447 16.05 21.45 11.69
CA LEU A 447 17.27 22.04 11.19
C LEU A 447 17.50 23.45 11.75
N ASP A 448 16.43 24.19 12.10
CA ASP A 448 16.53 25.54 12.69
C ASP A 448 17.21 25.51 14.05
N ASP A 449 17.01 24.43 14.83
CA ASP A 449 17.68 24.24 16.13
C ASP A 449 19.20 24.15 16.02
N ILE A 450 19.71 23.79 14.83
CA ILE A 450 21.14 23.63 14.58
C ILE A 450 21.67 24.85 13.82
N SER A 451 21.01 25.24 12.72
CA SER A 451 21.40 26.39 11.92
C SER A 451 20.28 26.83 10.98
N GLU A 452 19.82 28.07 11.13
CA GLU A 452 18.87 28.72 10.23
C GLU A 452 19.39 28.93 8.78
N LYS A 453 20.67 28.66 8.53
CA LYS A 453 21.34 28.92 7.25
C LYS A 453 21.79 27.67 6.51
N GLN A 454 21.78 26.53 7.20
CA GLN A 454 22.27 25.25 6.65
C GLN A 454 21.16 24.62 5.80
N TRP A 455 21.54 24.15 4.64
CA TRP A 455 20.63 23.50 3.71
C TRP A 455 21.34 22.30 3.05
N TYR A 456 20.54 21.34 2.56
CA TYR A 456 21.05 20.12 1.97
C TYR A 456 20.40 19.88 0.62
N MET A 457 21.18 19.36 -0.32
CA MET A 457 20.71 18.89 -1.62
C MET A 457 20.84 17.37 -1.65
N LEU A 458 19.73 16.69 -1.87
CA LEU A 458 19.64 15.23 -1.75
C LEU A 458 19.21 14.60 -3.07
N SER A 459 19.65 13.37 -3.30
CA SER A 459 19.26 12.55 -4.45
C SER A 459 17.94 11.83 -4.21
N ALA A 460 17.43 11.12 -5.22
CA ALA A 460 16.27 10.26 -5.10
C ALA A 460 16.56 9.04 -4.20
N GLN A 461 15.52 8.44 -3.63
CA GLN A 461 15.60 7.29 -2.71
C GLN A 461 16.35 6.06 -3.25
N GLY A 462 16.42 5.89 -4.58
CA GLY A 462 17.10 4.76 -5.23
C GLY A 462 18.62 4.87 -5.30
N THR A 463 19.21 6.04 -4.91
CA THR A 463 20.64 6.26 -4.81
C THR A 463 21.12 6.02 -3.37
N ASP A 464 22.44 5.88 -3.17
CA ASP A 464 23.03 5.71 -1.84
C ASP A 464 22.84 6.98 -1.01
N THR A 465 21.74 7.03 -0.27
CA THR A 465 21.37 8.06 0.69
C THR A 465 21.43 7.46 2.10
N ILE A 466 20.98 8.21 3.12
CA ILE A 466 20.80 7.66 4.46
C ILE A 466 19.77 6.52 4.37
N GLU A 467 20.15 5.35 4.85
CA GLU A 467 19.29 4.17 4.92
C GLU A 467 18.67 4.07 6.32
N VAL A 468 17.36 3.85 6.34
CA VAL A 468 16.61 3.49 7.55
C VAL A 468 16.17 2.03 7.39
N ALA A 469 16.80 1.14 8.15
CA ALA A 469 16.49 -0.28 8.08
C ALA A 469 15.53 -0.70 9.19
N TYR A 470 14.63 -1.60 8.84
CA TYR A 470 13.64 -2.18 9.73
C TYR A 470 13.79 -3.70 9.76
N LEU A 471 13.34 -4.32 10.86
CA LEU A 471 13.33 -5.78 10.98
C LEU A 471 12.41 -6.38 9.91
N ASP A 472 12.94 -7.27 9.10
CA ASP A 472 12.27 -7.90 7.96
C ASP A 472 11.59 -6.90 6.98
N GLY A 473 12.03 -5.63 7.03
CA GLY A 473 11.50 -4.56 6.19
C GLY A 473 10.15 -3.99 6.65
N ASN A 474 9.64 -4.41 7.80
CA ASN A 474 8.41 -3.87 8.36
C ASN A 474 8.71 -2.58 9.13
N ASP A 475 8.19 -1.46 8.63
CA ASP A 475 8.35 -0.12 9.23
C ASP A 475 7.20 0.27 10.16
N GLU A 476 6.15 -0.55 10.24
CA GLU A 476 5.02 -0.28 11.12
C GLU A 476 5.35 -0.58 12.58
N PRO A 477 4.96 0.28 13.52
CA PRO A 477 5.03 -0.03 14.92
C PRO A 477 4.03 -1.13 15.25
N TYR A 478 4.40 -2.05 16.10
CA TYR A 478 3.49 -3.08 16.58
C TYR A 478 3.21 -2.92 18.07
N LEU A 479 2.03 -3.39 18.49
CA LEU A 479 1.57 -3.34 19.86
C LEU A 479 1.63 -4.75 20.46
N GLU A 480 2.34 -4.90 21.58
CA GLU A 480 2.28 -6.10 22.41
C GLU A 480 1.35 -5.88 23.59
N GLN A 481 0.50 -6.85 23.86
CA GLN A 481 -0.38 -6.83 25.00
C GLN A 481 0.26 -7.64 26.13
N GLN A 482 0.30 -7.05 27.31
CA GLN A 482 0.68 -7.76 28.53
C GLN A 482 -0.38 -7.54 29.61
N GLU A 483 -0.90 -8.61 30.16
CA GLU A 483 -1.71 -8.55 31.34
C GLU A 483 -0.83 -8.32 32.57
N GLY A 484 -1.01 -7.20 33.24
CA GLY A 484 -0.27 -6.83 34.43
C GLY A 484 -1.19 -6.49 35.58
N PHE A 485 -0.85 -6.96 36.77
CA PHE A 485 -1.43 -6.42 38.00
C PHE A 485 -0.83 -5.03 38.21
N ILE A 486 -1.50 -4.00 37.72
CA ILE A 486 -1.18 -2.62 38.12
C ILE A 486 -2.05 -2.33 39.32
N VAL A 487 -1.41 -2.05 40.44
CA VAL A 487 -2.07 -1.54 41.64
C VAL A 487 -2.67 -0.18 41.28
N ASP A 488 -3.98 -0.06 41.46
CA ASP A 488 -4.69 1.22 41.30
C ASP A 488 -4.30 2.19 42.40
#